data_a0007eefd41943986f8488425c09d007
#
_entry.id   a0007eefd41943986f8488425c09d007
#
_cell.length_a   1.000
_cell.length_b   1.000
_cell.length_c   1.000
_cell.angle_alpha   90.00
_cell.angle_beta   90.00
_cell.angle_gamma   90.00
#
_symmetry.space_group_name_H-M   'P 1'
#
loop_
_entity.id
_entity.type
_entity.pdbx_description
1 polymer ?
#
loop_
_entity_poly.entity_id
_entity_poly.type
_entity_poly.pdbx_seq_one_letter_code
_entity_poly.pdbx_strand_id
1 'polypeptide(L)'
;MKEKLLEMMRQLIDGEYNCNDFSYDFPEAMLDLKDEEWLDMLDNMPEICASYEPFDEADEEVLNDKELIQAVTEIYHKILLRGDVHGQR
;
A
#
# COMPACT_ATOMS: atom_id res chain seq x y z
N MET A 1 -14.71 -3.60 -2.29
CA MET A 1 -13.84 -2.63 -1.65
C MET A 1 -12.44 -3.15 -1.42
N LYS A 2 -12.30 -4.29 -0.77
CA LYS A 2 -10.97 -4.84 -0.54
C LYS A 2 -10.27 -5.21 -1.84
N GLU A 3 -11.02 -5.67 -2.81
CA GLU A 3 -10.44 -6.03 -4.10
C GLU A 3 -9.85 -4.82 -4.80
N LYS A 4 -10.47 -3.65 -4.64
CA LYS A 4 -9.94 -2.44 -5.23
C LYS A 4 -8.59 -2.09 -4.60
N LEU A 5 -8.48 -2.24 -3.29
CA LEU A 5 -7.22 -1.94 -2.61
C LEU A 5 -6.12 -2.90 -3.05
N LEU A 6 -6.45 -4.18 -3.18
CA LEU A 6 -5.48 -5.16 -3.67
C LEU A 6 -5.04 -4.83 -5.08
N GLU A 7 -5.98 -4.44 -5.92
CA GLU A 7 -5.65 -4.10 -7.30
C GLU A 7 -4.74 -2.88 -7.37
N MET A 8 -5.00 -1.88 -6.54
CA MET A 8 -4.16 -0.69 -6.50
C MET A 8 -2.73 -1.05 -6.11
N MET A 9 -2.59 -1.91 -5.09
CA MET A 9 -1.27 -2.34 -4.66
C MET A 9 -0.57 -3.13 -5.76
N ARG A 10 -1.29 -4.04 -6.41
CA ARG A 10 -0.72 -4.84 -7.47
C ARG A 10 -0.24 -3.96 -8.63
N GLN A 11 -1.03 -2.98 -8.99
CA GLN A 11 -0.66 -2.08 -10.08
C GLN A 11 0.58 -1.27 -9.73
N LEU A 12 0.69 -0.86 -8.48
CA LEU A 12 1.90 -0.14 -8.06
C LEU A 12 3.12 -1.05 -8.16
N ILE A 13 2.99 -2.28 -7.70
CA ILE A 13 4.10 -3.23 -7.72
C ILE A 13 4.52 -3.52 -9.15
N ASP A 14 3.56 -3.62 -10.06
CA ASP A 14 3.84 -3.92 -11.47
C ASP A 14 4.34 -2.71 -12.25
N GLY A 15 4.35 -1.53 -11.64
CA GLY A 15 4.77 -0.33 -12.32
C GLY A 15 3.69 0.33 -13.16
N GLU A 16 2.45 -0.10 -12.98
CA GLU A 16 1.33 0.45 -13.74
C GLU A 16 0.65 1.62 -13.03
N TYR A 17 0.96 1.82 -11.76
CA TYR A 17 0.37 2.89 -10.99
C TYR A 17 1.47 3.87 -10.61
N ASN A 18 1.25 5.15 -10.85
CA ASN A 18 2.21 6.18 -10.52
C ASN A 18 2.34 6.27 -9.00
N CYS A 19 3.56 6.29 -8.49
CA CYS A 19 3.78 6.29 -7.05
C CYS A 19 3.18 7.52 -6.39
N ASN A 20 3.33 8.68 -7.03
CA ASN A 20 2.79 9.91 -6.47
C ASN A 20 1.27 9.84 -6.38
N ASP A 21 0.62 9.36 -7.44
CA ASP A 21 -0.83 9.21 -7.44
C ASP A 21 -1.27 8.20 -6.40
N PHE A 22 -0.53 7.10 -6.28
CA PHE A 22 -0.87 6.08 -5.30
C PHE A 22 -0.82 6.64 -3.88
N SER A 23 0.18 7.47 -3.59
CA SER A 23 0.34 8.01 -2.25
C SER A 23 -0.82 8.91 -1.84
N TYR A 24 -1.53 9.49 -2.82
CA TYR A 24 -2.70 10.28 -2.53
C TYR A 24 -3.98 9.45 -2.59
N ASP A 25 -4.07 8.54 -3.56
CA ASP A 25 -5.30 7.81 -3.80
C ASP A 25 -5.56 6.70 -2.79
N PHE A 26 -4.51 6.03 -2.35
CA PHE A 26 -4.68 4.87 -1.50
C PHE A 26 -5.25 5.22 -0.11
N PRO A 27 -4.69 6.22 0.60
CA PRO A 27 -5.28 6.58 1.89
C PRO A 27 -6.73 6.99 1.77
N GLU A 28 -7.09 7.66 0.67
CA GLU A 28 -8.46 8.06 0.48
C GLU A 28 -9.36 6.85 0.25
N ALA A 29 -8.88 5.88 -0.51
CA ALA A 29 -9.64 4.65 -0.72
C ALA A 29 -9.83 3.88 0.58
N MET A 30 -8.87 3.96 1.50
CA MET A 30 -8.97 3.29 2.78
C MET A 30 -10.07 3.85 3.67
N LEU A 31 -10.50 5.08 3.41
CA LEU A 31 -11.55 5.68 4.24
C LEU A 31 -12.86 4.90 4.16
N ASP A 32 -13.08 4.19 3.07
CA ASP A 32 -14.29 3.40 2.92
C ASP A 32 -14.13 1.98 3.45
N LEU A 33 -12.94 1.61 3.86
CA LEU A 33 -12.69 0.25 4.34
C LEU A 33 -13.17 0.12 5.77
N LYS A 34 -13.94 -0.91 6.05
CA LYS A 34 -14.50 -1.12 7.38
C LYS A 34 -14.12 -2.44 8.01
N ASP A 35 -13.32 -3.22 7.34
CA ASP A 35 -12.86 -4.50 7.85
C ASP A 35 -11.71 -4.26 8.82
N GLU A 36 -11.93 -4.58 10.09
CA GLU A 36 -10.94 -4.27 11.13
C GLU A 36 -9.64 -5.03 10.94
N GLU A 37 -9.73 -6.26 10.45
CA GLU A 37 -8.52 -7.04 10.21
C GLU A 37 -7.67 -6.40 9.13
N TRP A 38 -8.31 -5.92 8.07
CA TRP A 38 -7.58 -5.25 7.01
C TRP A 38 -7.05 -3.91 7.46
N LEU A 39 -7.82 -3.18 8.25
CA LEU A 39 -7.35 -1.91 8.78
C LEU A 39 -6.11 -2.11 9.64
N ASP A 40 -6.07 -3.21 10.39
CA ASP A 40 -4.92 -3.51 11.20
C ASP A 40 -3.70 -3.84 10.32
N MET A 41 -3.90 -4.61 9.27
CA MET A 41 -2.81 -4.95 8.37
C MET A 41 -2.30 -3.73 7.58
N LEU A 42 -3.20 -2.78 7.31
CA LEU A 42 -2.86 -1.58 6.56
C LEU A 42 -2.60 -0.38 7.47
N ASP A 43 -2.38 -0.65 8.75
CA ASP A 43 -2.24 0.41 9.75
C ASP A 43 -1.13 1.40 9.39
N ASN A 44 -0.05 0.92 8.81
CA ASN A 44 1.08 1.77 8.48
C ASN A 44 0.97 2.42 7.10
N MET A 45 -0.02 2.04 6.30
CA MET A 45 -0.10 2.55 4.93
C MET A 45 -0.24 4.06 4.83
N PRO A 46 -1.13 4.70 5.60
CA PRO A 46 -1.21 6.15 5.50
C PRO A 46 0.10 6.84 5.84
N GLU A 47 0.82 6.30 6.82
CA GLU A 47 2.10 6.87 7.21
C GLU A 47 3.13 6.65 6.12
N ILE A 48 3.15 5.47 5.51
CA ILE A 48 4.05 5.16 4.42
C ILE A 48 3.79 6.10 3.25
N CYS A 49 2.53 6.30 2.90
CA CYS A 49 2.18 7.20 1.81
C CYS A 49 2.56 8.64 2.13
N ALA A 50 2.37 9.04 3.38
CA ALA A 50 2.71 10.41 3.77
C ALA A 50 4.21 10.64 3.77
N SER A 51 5.00 9.58 3.93
CA SER A 51 6.46 9.71 3.92
C SER A 51 7.04 9.73 2.51
N TYR A 52 6.22 9.46 1.52
CA TYR A 52 6.71 9.43 0.14
C TYR A 52 6.87 10.85 -0.40
N GLU A 53 8.05 11.15 -0.94
CA GLU A 53 8.35 12.47 -1.48
C GLU A 53 9.07 12.33 -2.80
N PRO A 54 8.38 12.50 -3.91
CA PRO A 54 9.01 12.27 -5.21
C PRO A 54 10.05 13.32 -5.57
N PHE A 55 10.00 14.48 -4.94
CA PHE A 55 10.89 15.55 -5.32
C PHE A 55 12.01 15.85 -4.35
N ASP A 56 12.00 15.25 -3.18
CA ASP A 56 12.99 15.54 -2.17
C ASP A 56 13.94 14.37 -2.05
N GLU A 57 15.10 14.52 -2.62
CA GLU A 57 16.04 13.45 -2.62
C GLU A 57 17.01 13.53 -1.49
N ALA A 58 17.01 14.61 -0.76
CA ALA A 58 18.01 14.81 0.26
C ALA A 58 17.64 14.30 1.63
N ASP A 59 16.37 14.10 1.87
CA ASP A 59 15.91 13.74 3.21
C ASP A 59 15.85 12.22 3.35
N GLU A 60 16.60 11.69 4.29
CA GLU A 60 16.64 10.27 4.50
C GLU A 60 15.36 9.70 5.11
N GLU A 61 14.53 10.58 5.65
CA GLU A 61 13.31 10.13 6.29
C GLU A 61 12.15 9.96 5.32
N VAL A 62 12.33 10.37 4.08
CA VAL A 62 11.27 10.23 3.09
C VAL A 62 11.57 9.04 2.19
N LEU A 63 10.52 8.49 1.62
CA LEU A 63 10.64 7.31 0.76
C LEU A 63 10.70 7.73 -0.69
N ASN A 64 11.55 7.07 -1.46
CA ASN A 64 11.54 7.25 -2.91
C ASN A 64 10.63 6.19 -3.52
N ASP A 65 10.53 6.20 -4.85
CA ASP A 65 9.63 5.27 -5.55
C ASP A 65 9.93 3.83 -5.21
N LYS A 66 11.21 3.48 -5.19
CA LYS A 66 11.60 2.10 -4.95
C LYS A 66 11.24 1.66 -3.54
N GLU A 67 11.45 2.53 -2.58
CA GLU A 67 11.15 2.23 -1.19
C GLU A 67 9.64 2.13 -0.96
N LEU A 68 8.88 2.99 -1.61
CA LEU A 68 7.44 2.91 -1.51
C LEU A 68 6.93 1.58 -2.05
N ILE A 69 7.41 1.20 -3.22
CA ILE A 69 7.00 -0.06 -3.84
C ILE A 69 7.39 -1.24 -2.96
N GLN A 70 8.58 -1.19 -2.37
CA GLN A 70 9.01 -2.28 -1.50
C GLN A 70 8.13 -2.41 -0.27
N ALA A 71 7.80 -1.29 0.36
CA ALA A 71 6.95 -1.31 1.56
C ALA A 71 5.57 -1.85 1.22
N VAL A 72 5.02 -1.42 0.08
CA VAL A 72 3.70 -1.89 -0.33
C VAL A 72 3.75 -3.37 -0.69
N THR A 73 4.83 -3.81 -1.32
CA THR A 73 4.99 -5.22 -1.67
C THR A 73 4.95 -6.10 -0.44
N GLU A 74 5.61 -5.69 0.62
CA GLU A 74 5.63 -6.48 1.84
C GLU A 74 4.24 -6.59 2.45
N ILE A 75 3.51 -5.50 2.45
CA ILE A 75 2.15 -5.52 2.99
C ILE A 75 1.23 -6.35 2.11
N TYR A 76 1.39 -6.23 0.80
CA TYR A 76 0.59 -6.98 -0.16
C TYR A 76 0.77 -8.49 0.05
N HIS A 77 2.03 -8.92 0.21
CA HIS A 77 2.31 -10.33 0.44
C HIS A 77 1.73 -10.81 1.77
N LYS A 78 1.81 -9.98 2.79
CA LYS A 78 1.25 -10.34 4.09
C LYS A 78 -0.25 -10.58 3.98
N ILE A 79 -0.95 -9.72 3.25
CA ILE A 79 -2.38 -9.86 3.07
C ILE A 79 -2.71 -11.12 2.29
N LEU A 80 -1.95 -11.41 1.23
CA LEU A 80 -2.19 -12.60 0.43
C LEU A 80 -1.96 -13.86 1.23
N LEU A 81 -0.93 -13.87 2.08
CA LEU A 81 -0.65 -15.04 2.88
C LEU A 81 -1.78 -15.32 3.86
N ARG A 82 -2.32 -14.28 4.46
CA ARG A 82 -3.44 -14.47 5.36
C ARG A 82 -4.68 -14.96 4.61
N GLY A 83 -4.87 -14.43 3.42
CA GLY A 83 -5.98 -14.86 2.60
C GLY A 83 -5.85 -16.31 2.18
N ASP A 84 -4.67 -16.72 1.82
CA ASP A 84 -4.44 -18.10 1.45
C ASP A 84 -4.72 -19.04 2.59
N VAL A 85 -4.21 -18.73 3.74
CA VAL A 85 -4.45 -19.58 4.89
C VAL A 85 -5.93 -19.66 5.18
N HIS A 86 -6.60 -18.52 5.09
CA HIS A 86 -7.99 -18.45 5.38
C HIS A 86 -8.83 -19.10 4.31
N GLY A 87 -8.49 -18.95 3.07
CA GLY A 87 -9.30 -19.40 1.98
C GLY A 87 -9.16 -20.81 1.59
N GLN A 88 -8.15 -21.46 2.02
CA GLN A 88 -7.94 -22.63 1.52
C GLN A 88 -8.25 -23.73 2.01
N ARG A 89 -8.35 -23.84 2.28
CA ARG A 89 -8.43 -24.87 2.49
C ARG A 89 -8.46 -25.43 3.11
#